data_ac20c454f16fcdda9ea0534ff54cf0da
#
_entry.id   ac20c454f16fcdda9ea0534ff54cf0da
#
_cell.length_a   1.000
_cell.length_b   1.000
_cell.length_c   1.000
_cell.angle_alpha   90.00
_cell.angle_beta   90.00
_cell.angle_gamma   90.00
#
_symmetry.space_group_name_H-M   'P 1'
#
loop_
_entity.id
_entity.type
_entity.pdbx_description
1 polymer ?
#
loop_
_entity_poly.entity_id
_entity_poly.type
_entity_poly.pdbx_seq_one_letter_code
_entity_poly.pdbx_strand_id
1 'polypeptide(L)'
;MFCDRCGTQVSPNQQFCPNCGQSFAGPPAASGFAPPPAWTPPAHVQVASGRWIGAGWELVKADMGSYVLATLIFFLLSGVPFIQGALITGFHIFTMKKIAGRRAEFADLFKGFNYFIPTLVAMLLISVFTMIGTVFCIIPGLVVAAALKFTYLFIVDKRMDFWPAMEASHAIVKQDYFGFTMFLILLFLVNVLGALCCIVGLLVTFPLSIVAITVAYKEIVGFEPRTIDAL
;
A
#
# COMPACT_ATOMS: atom_id res chain seq x y z
N MET A 1 -32.98 41.55 11.19
CA MET A 1 -31.71 42.17 10.79
C MET A 1 -31.86 42.85 9.43
N PHE A 2 -30.96 43.74 9.05
CA PHE A 2 -31.02 44.43 7.76
C PHE A 2 -29.93 43.86 6.84
N CYS A 3 -30.21 43.81 5.55
CA CYS A 3 -29.24 43.36 4.55
C CYS A 3 -28.17 44.43 4.34
N ASP A 4 -26.88 44.09 4.51
CA ASP A 4 -25.77 45.04 4.37
C ASP A 4 -25.58 45.57 2.95
N ARG A 5 -26.17 44.91 1.94
CA ARG A 5 -26.08 45.33 0.54
C ARG A 5 -27.17 46.22 0.05
N CYS A 6 -28.42 46.04 0.52
CA CYS A 6 -29.58 46.78 0.02
C CYS A 6 -30.46 47.40 1.13
N GLY A 7 -30.13 47.24 2.40
CA GLY A 7 -30.85 47.82 3.54
C GLY A 7 -32.22 47.20 3.83
N THR A 8 -32.67 46.19 3.07
CA THR A 8 -33.97 45.55 3.26
C THR A 8 -34.00 44.77 4.57
N GLN A 9 -35.10 44.88 5.32
CA GLN A 9 -35.33 44.14 6.55
C GLN A 9 -35.53 42.65 6.23
N VAL A 10 -34.77 41.77 6.87
CA VAL A 10 -34.73 40.33 6.63
C VAL A 10 -34.98 39.58 7.92
N SER A 11 -35.80 38.52 7.86
CA SER A 11 -36.10 37.68 9.03
C SER A 11 -34.85 36.82 9.41
N PRO A 12 -34.66 36.50 10.71
CA PRO A 12 -33.46 35.78 11.18
C PRO A 12 -33.22 34.41 10.54
N ASN A 13 -34.26 33.80 9.98
CA ASN A 13 -34.21 32.45 9.38
C ASN A 13 -34.10 32.45 7.83
N GLN A 14 -33.98 33.60 7.19
CA GLN A 14 -33.84 33.67 5.73
C GLN A 14 -32.38 33.51 5.31
N GLN A 15 -32.13 32.56 4.41
CA GLN A 15 -30.80 32.28 3.88
C GLN A 15 -30.39 33.25 2.75
N PHE A 16 -31.36 33.92 2.10
CA PHE A 16 -31.11 34.85 1.01
C PHE A 16 -31.97 36.11 1.19
N CYS A 17 -31.43 37.26 0.80
CA CYS A 17 -32.18 38.52 0.77
C CYS A 17 -33.25 38.47 -0.35
N PRO A 18 -34.54 38.71 -0.06
CA PRO A 18 -35.59 38.64 -1.09
C PRO A 18 -35.49 39.78 -2.12
N ASN A 19 -34.77 40.86 -1.82
CA ASN A 19 -34.66 42.02 -2.69
C ASN A 19 -33.39 41.99 -3.58
N CYS A 20 -32.24 41.54 -3.07
CA CYS A 20 -30.97 41.58 -3.81
C CYS A 20 -30.30 40.23 -3.99
N GLY A 21 -30.90 39.14 -3.48
CA GLY A 21 -30.36 37.78 -3.62
C GLY A 21 -29.09 37.48 -2.80
N GLN A 22 -28.61 38.43 -1.97
CA GLN A 22 -27.41 38.19 -1.16
C GLN A 22 -27.66 37.06 -0.16
N SER A 23 -26.78 36.06 -0.14
CA SER A 23 -26.86 35.01 0.87
C SER A 23 -26.36 35.50 2.21
N PHE A 24 -27.15 35.26 3.27
CA PHE A 24 -26.79 35.47 4.68
C PHE A 24 -26.18 34.19 5.28
N ALA A 25 -26.28 33.06 4.59
CA ALA A 25 -25.43 31.95 4.91
C ALA A 25 -23.98 32.43 4.69
N GLY A 26 -23.20 32.44 5.75
CA GLY A 26 -21.73 32.49 5.60
C GLY A 26 -21.34 31.44 4.54
N PRO A 27 -20.18 31.57 3.86
CA PRO A 27 -19.77 30.61 2.85
C PRO A 27 -20.11 29.24 3.42
N PRO A 28 -20.85 28.36 2.67
CA PRO A 28 -21.26 27.07 3.20
C PRO A 28 -20.05 26.52 3.88
N ALA A 29 -20.13 26.32 5.19
CA ALA A 29 -19.01 25.75 5.94
C ALA A 29 -18.62 24.57 5.10
N ALA A 30 -17.50 24.69 4.40
CA ALA A 30 -17.06 23.71 3.42
C ALA A 30 -17.33 22.39 4.10
N SER A 31 -18.31 21.65 3.61
CA SER A 31 -18.83 20.46 4.27
C SER A 31 -17.58 19.71 4.62
N GLY A 32 -17.21 19.82 5.90
CA GLY A 32 -15.91 19.40 6.34
C GLY A 32 -15.77 17.94 5.95
N PHE A 33 -15.12 17.73 4.82
CA PHE A 33 -14.36 16.51 4.65
C PHE A 33 -13.40 16.56 5.83
N ALA A 34 -13.87 16.01 6.97
CA ALA A 34 -12.96 15.66 8.04
C ALA A 34 -11.86 14.87 7.32
N PRO A 35 -10.60 15.34 7.33
CA PRO A 35 -9.55 14.60 6.73
C PRO A 35 -9.71 13.16 7.23
N PRO A 36 -9.68 12.15 6.35
CA PRO A 36 -9.88 10.77 6.78
C PRO A 36 -9.04 10.56 8.03
N PRO A 37 -9.59 9.94 9.09
CA PRO A 37 -8.93 9.86 10.38
C PRO A 37 -7.49 9.41 10.13
N ALA A 38 -6.53 10.22 10.56
CA ALA A 38 -5.13 9.95 10.32
C ALA A 38 -4.85 8.54 10.83
N TRP A 39 -4.41 7.66 9.93
CA TRP A 39 -4.09 6.29 10.31
C TRP A 39 -3.09 6.31 11.47
N THR A 40 -3.42 5.63 12.55
CA THR A 40 -2.55 5.51 13.72
C THR A 40 -1.91 4.12 13.74
N PRO A 41 -0.59 4.04 13.92
CA PRO A 41 0.08 2.75 14.01
C PRO A 41 -0.43 1.96 15.23
N PRO A 42 -0.51 0.62 15.15
CA PRO A 42 -0.86 -0.21 16.30
C PRO A 42 0.14 0.01 17.44
N ALA A 43 -0.32 -0.12 18.68
CA ALA A 43 0.48 0.19 19.88
C ALA A 43 1.69 -0.75 20.05
N HIS A 44 1.58 -1.99 19.55
CA HIS A 44 2.64 -2.99 19.64
C HIS A 44 2.60 -3.92 18.43
N VAL A 45 3.76 -4.10 17.78
CA VAL A 45 3.93 -5.00 16.65
C VAL A 45 4.90 -6.10 17.03
N GLN A 46 4.47 -7.35 16.87
CA GLN A 46 5.34 -8.52 17.03
C GLN A 46 5.64 -9.13 15.67
N VAL A 47 6.92 -9.25 15.35
CA VAL A 47 7.34 -9.86 14.09
C VAL A 47 7.31 -11.38 14.20
N ALA A 48 6.48 -12.02 13.38
CA ALA A 48 6.30 -13.47 13.35
C ALA A 48 6.71 -14.05 11.98
N SER A 49 7.98 -13.84 11.59
CA SER A 49 8.53 -14.17 10.26
C SER A 49 8.21 -15.59 9.81
N GLY A 50 8.38 -16.58 10.70
CA GLY A 50 8.10 -17.99 10.38
C GLY A 50 6.62 -18.25 10.10
N ARG A 51 5.72 -17.63 10.87
CA ARG A 51 4.27 -17.75 10.65
C ARG A 51 3.84 -17.11 9.35
N TRP A 52 4.35 -15.91 9.03
CA TRP A 52 4.00 -15.21 7.80
C TRP A 52 4.50 -15.93 6.54
N ILE A 53 5.73 -16.46 6.59
CA ILE A 53 6.28 -17.26 5.49
C ILE A 53 5.52 -18.59 5.36
N GLY A 54 5.21 -19.25 6.49
CA GLY A 54 4.43 -20.49 6.49
C GLY A 54 3.03 -20.30 5.93
N ALA A 55 2.30 -19.28 6.39
CA ALA A 55 0.97 -18.94 5.85
C ALA A 55 1.05 -18.55 4.38
N GLY A 56 2.09 -17.81 3.99
CA GLY A 56 2.36 -17.48 2.58
C GLY A 56 2.58 -18.73 1.73
N TRP A 57 3.33 -19.70 2.24
CA TRP A 57 3.58 -20.96 1.55
C TRP A 57 2.30 -21.77 1.33
N GLU A 58 1.44 -21.89 2.34
CA GLU A 58 0.16 -22.60 2.19
C GLU A 58 -0.75 -21.94 1.14
N LEU A 59 -0.79 -20.60 1.09
CA LEU A 59 -1.55 -19.88 0.08
C LEU A 59 -0.99 -20.09 -1.33
N VAL A 60 0.32 -20.01 -1.52
CA VAL A 60 0.95 -20.23 -2.83
C VAL A 60 0.79 -21.68 -3.26
N LYS A 61 0.94 -22.63 -2.37
CA LYS A 61 0.78 -24.07 -2.63
C LYS A 61 -0.66 -24.43 -3.01
N ALA A 62 -1.65 -23.79 -2.36
CA ALA A 62 -3.07 -24.04 -2.64
C ALA A 62 -3.48 -23.66 -4.07
N ASP A 63 -2.80 -22.68 -4.69
CA ASP A 63 -3.08 -22.23 -6.06
C ASP A 63 -1.77 -21.85 -6.79
N MET A 64 -0.85 -22.81 -6.81
CA MET A 64 0.49 -22.63 -7.38
C MET A 64 0.43 -22.18 -8.85
N GLY A 65 -0.51 -22.71 -9.63
CA GLY A 65 -0.63 -22.37 -11.05
C GLY A 65 -0.92 -20.89 -11.28
N SER A 66 -1.84 -20.31 -10.52
CA SER A 66 -2.18 -18.88 -10.63
C SER A 66 -1.01 -17.99 -10.20
N TYR A 67 -0.31 -18.36 -9.12
CA TYR A 67 0.83 -17.57 -8.64
C TYR A 67 2.04 -17.65 -9.59
N VAL A 68 2.33 -18.84 -10.13
CA VAL A 68 3.40 -19.03 -11.13
C VAL A 68 3.10 -18.23 -12.40
N LEU A 69 1.86 -18.28 -12.90
CA LEU A 69 1.47 -17.54 -14.09
C LEU A 69 1.50 -16.02 -13.84
N ALA A 70 0.99 -15.56 -12.69
CA ALA A 70 1.08 -14.15 -12.30
C ALA A 70 2.53 -13.66 -12.23
N THR A 71 3.43 -14.50 -11.70
CA THR A 71 4.87 -14.19 -11.61
C THR A 71 5.52 -14.18 -13.00
N LEU A 72 5.13 -15.08 -13.88
CA LEU A 72 5.63 -15.10 -15.26
C LEU A 72 5.23 -13.81 -16.00
N ILE A 73 3.98 -13.40 -15.88
CA ILE A 73 3.48 -12.12 -16.44
C ILE A 73 4.26 -10.94 -15.82
N PHE A 74 4.47 -10.96 -14.51
CA PHE A 74 5.25 -9.92 -13.82
C PHE A 74 6.67 -9.84 -14.39
N PHE A 75 7.41 -10.94 -14.52
CA PHE A 75 8.78 -10.93 -15.05
C PHE A 75 8.84 -10.52 -16.52
N LEU A 76 7.87 -10.95 -17.32
CA LEU A 76 7.80 -10.55 -18.74
C LEU A 76 7.65 -9.03 -18.89
N LEU A 77 6.85 -8.41 -18.02
CA LEU A 77 6.59 -6.95 -18.05
C LEU A 77 7.63 -6.15 -17.26
N SER A 78 8.40 -6.78 -16.36
CA SER A 78 9.37 -6.09 -15.49
C SER A 78 10.59 -5.52 -16.24
N GLY A 79 10.75 -5.85 -17.52
CA GLY A 79 11.76 -5.25 -18.39
C GLY A 79 11.60 -3.73 -18.58
N VAL A 80 10.44 -3.15 -18.22
CA VAL A 80 10.19 -1.70 -18.26
C VAL A 80 10.29 -1.14 -16.82
N PRO A 81 11.36 -0.41 -16.47
CA PRO A 81 11.63 -0.02 -15.08
C PRO A 81 10.52 0.79 -14.42
N PHE A 82 9.90 1.72 -15.18
CA PHE A 82 8.91 2.66 -14.63
C PHE A 82 7.57 2.03 -14.27
N ILE A 83 7.23 0.85 -14.78
CA ILE A 83 5.97 0.17 -14.47
C ILE A 83 6.09 -0.81 -13.29
N GLN A 84 7.30 -1.08 -12.80
CA GLN A 84 7.53 -2.05 -11.74
C GLN A 84 6.76 -1.74 -10.46
N GLY A 85 6.66 -0.46 -10.07
CA GLY A 85 5.87 -0.03 -8.91
C GLY A 85 4.40 -0.41 -9.04
N ALA A 86 3.80 -0.14 -10.20
CA ALA A 86 2.41 -0.50 -10.48
C ALA A 86 2.21 -2.01 -10.55
N LEU A 87 3.16 -2.75 -11.13
CA LEU A 87 3.08 -4.22 -11.22
C LEU A 87 3.20 -4.89 -9.85
N ILE A 88 4.12 -4.44 -8.99
CA ILE A 88 4.24 -4.94 -7.61
C ILE A 88 2.93 -4.66 -6.85
N THR A 89 2.40 -3.46 -7.01
CA THR A 89 1.13 -3.05 -6.41
C THR A 89 -0.03 -3.92 -6.90
N GLY A 90 -0.11 -4.18 -8.20
CA GLY A 90 -1.10 -5.10 -8.77
C GLY A 90 -0.96 -6.52 -8.23
N PHE A 91 0.27 -6.98 -8.03
CA PHE A 91 0.53 -8.29 -7.42
C PHE A 91 0.05 -8.35 -5.97
N HIS A 92 0.23 -7.27 -5.20
CA HIS A 92 -0.36 -7.18 -3.86
C HIS A 92 -1.89 -7.18 -3.91
N ILE A 93 -2.53 -6.48 -4.86
CA ILE A 93 -3.98 -6.50 -5.06
C ILE A 93 -4.48 -7.93 -5.33
N PHE A 94 -3.83 -8.63 -6.27
CA PHE A 94 -4.13 -10.03 -6.58
C PHE A 94 -4.04 -10.91 -5.32
N THR A 95 -2.99 -10.74 -4.53
CA THR A 95 -2.76 -11.48 -3.29
C THR A 95 -3.79 -11.13 -2.21
N MET A 96 -4.13 -9.84 -2.05
CA MET A 96 -5.15 -9.39 -1.08
C MET A 96 -6.50 -10.04 -1.36
N LYS A 97 -6.93 -10.13 -2.63
CA LYS A 97 -8.16 -10.83 -3.03
C LYS A 97 -8.13 -12.30 -2.63
N LYS A 98 -7.02 -12.99 -2.92
CA LYS A 98 -6.84 -14.40 -2.53
C LYS A 98 -6.93 -14.60 -1.02
N ILE A 99 -6.26 -13.74 -0.24
CA ILE A 99 -6.29 -13.78 1.21
C ILE A 99 -7.70 -13.46 1.77
N ALA A 100 -8.49 -12.64 1.05
CA ALA A 100 -9.88 -12.33 1.39
C ALA A 100 -10.88 -13.41 0.94
N GLY A 101 -10.42 -14.52 0.34
CA GLY A 101 -11.27 -15.60 -0.15
C GLY A 101 -12.08 -15.23 -1.42
N ARG A 102 -11.66 -14.19 -2.13
CA ARG A 102 -12.32 -13.75 -3.38
C ARG A 102 -11.61 -14.34 -4.60
N ARG A 103 -12.35 -14.42 -5.71
CA ARG A 103 -11.73 -14.78 -6.99
C ARG A 103 -10.78 -13.67 -7.42
N ALA A 104 -9.50 -14.03 -7.57
CA ALA A 104 -8.50 -13.15 -8.13
C ALA A 104 -8.26 -13.52 -9.60
N GLU A 105 -8.28 -12.53 -10.45
CA GLU A 105 -8.07 -12.67 -11.89
C GLU A 105 -6.70 -12.06 -12.27
N PHE A 106 -6.11 -12.51 -13.38
CA PHE A 106 -4.84 -11.92 -13.85
C PHE A 106 -4.99 -10.45 -14.23
N ALA A 107 -6.20 -10.01 -14.59
CA ALA A 107 -6.53 -8.62 -14.81
C ALA A 107 -6.29 -7.75 -13.54
N ASP A 108 -6.35 -8.34 -12.35
CA ASP A 108 -6.11 -7.61 -11.10
C ASP A 108 -4.64 -7.16 -10.96
N LEU A 109 -3.69 -7.82 -11.64
CA LEU A 109 -2.30 -7.37 -11.74
C LEU A 109 -2.20 -5.98 -12.38
N PHE A 110 -3.09 -5.69 -13.32
CA PHE A 110 -3.12 -4.39 -14.01
C PHE A 110 -3.89 -3.32 -13.22
N LYS A 111 -4.65 -3.68 -12.19
CA LYS A 111 -5.30 -2.69 -11.32
C LYS A 111 -4.30 -1.82 -10.54
N GLY A 112 -3.06 -2.29 -10.37
CA GLY A 112 -1.98 -1.47 -9.83
C GLY A 112 -1.71 -0.20 -10.62
N PHE A 113 -2.02 -0.18 -11.92
CA PHE A 113 -1.91 1.01 -12.76
C PHE A 113 -2.89 2.14 -12.39
N ASN A 114 -3.97 1.84 -11.67
CA ASN A 114 -4.87 2.87 -11.11
C ASN A 114 -4.16 3.74 -10.07
N TYR A 115 -3.05 3.24 -9.52
CA TYR A 115 -2.19 3.91 -8.54
C TYR A 115 -0.82 4.25 -9.13
N PHE A 116 -0.74 4.43 -10.46
CA PHE A 116 0.54 4.56 -11.17
C PHE A 116 1.41 5.69 -10.63
N ILE A 117 0.88 6.90 -10.50
CA ILE A 117 1.65 8.07 -10.05
C ILE A 117 2.20 7.87 -8.63
N PRO A 118 1.38 7.59 -7.59
CA PRO A 118 1.91 7.42 -6.25
C PRO A 118 2.87 6.22 -6.12
N THR A 119 2.64 5.12 -6.86
CA THR A 119 3.53 3.95 -6.82
C THR A 119 4.85 4.19 -7.56
N LEU A 120 4.83 4.95 -8.64
CA LEU A 120 6.04 5.35 -9.37
C LEU A 120 6.92 6.24 -8.50
N VAL A 121 6.34 7.28 -7.89
CA VAL A 121 7.09 8.19 -7.01
C VAL A 121 7.62 7.44 -5.79
N ALA A 122 6.80 6.60 -5.16
CA ALA A 122 7.23 5.75 -4.05
C ALA A 122 8.40 4.84 -4.47
N MET A 123 8.33 4.19 -5.63
CA MET A 123 9.39 3.33 -6.15
C MET A 123 10.71 4.10 -6.31
N LEU A 124 10.66 5.29 -6.92
CA LEU A 124 11.85 6.12 -7.12
C LEU A 124 12.47 6.53 -5.77
N LEU A 125 11.65 7.02 -4.84
CA LEU A 125 12.14 7.43 -3.51
C LEU A 125 12.69 6.25 -2.71
N ILE A 126 12.00 5.11 -2.70
CA ILE A 126 12.47 3.87 -2.04
C ILE A 126 13.82 3.45 -2.63
N SER A 127 13.95 3.49 -3.96
CA SER A 127 15.20 3.11 -4.63
C SER A 127 16.34 4.07 -4.26
N VAL A 128 16.10 5.37 -4.26
CA VAL A 128 17.09 6.39 -3.89
C VAL A 128 17.51 6.23 -2.42
N PHE A 129 16.56 6.12 -1.50
CA PHE A 129 16.88 5.98 -0.07
C PHE A 129 17.61 4.68 0.24
N THR A 130 17.18 3.58 -0.38
CA THR A 130 17.85 2.28 -0.23
C THR A 130 19.27 2.33 -0.82
N MET A 131 19.44 2.95 -1.99
CA MET A 131 20.76 3.10 -2.62
C MET A 131 21.70 3.94 -1.75
N ILE A 132 21.23 5.09 -1.25
CA ILE A 132 22.01 5.93 -0.32
C ILE A 132 22.39 5.12 0.92
N GLY A 133 21.44 4.46 1.55
CA GLY A 133 21.70 3.61 2.71
C GLY A 133 22.74 2.51 2.42
N THR A 134 22.67 1.89 1.25
CA THR A 134 23.59 0.81 0.85
C THR A 134 24.98 1.32 0.54
N VAL A 135 25.11 2.52 -0.03
CA VAL A 135 26.43 3.18 -0.30
C VAL A 135 27.15 3.47 1.02
N PHE A 136 26.44 3.92 2.04
CA PHE A 136 27.05 4.15 3.37
C PHE A 136 27.45 2.86 4.07
N CYS A 137 26.58 1.85 4.02
CA CYS A 137 26.82 0.50 4.50
C CYS A 137 25.64 -0.41 4.06
N ILE A 138 25.89 -1.69 3.83
CA ILE A 138 24.86 -2.66 3.43
C ILE A 138 23.76 -2.75 4.48
N ILE A 139 24.10 -2.72 5.77
CA ILE A 139 23.14 -2.85 6.88
C ILE A 139 22.11 -1.71 6.91
N PRO A 140 22.49 -0.41 6.90
CA PRO A 140 21.51 0.68 6.81
C PRO A 140 20.61 0.61 5.58
N GLY A 141 21.17 0.24 4.41
CA GLY A 141 20.36 0.06 3.20
C GLY A 141 19.28 -1.00 3.38
N LEU A 142 19.61 -2.10 4.04
CA LEU A 142 18.68 -3.19 4.33
C LEU A 142 17.57 -2.76 5.31
N VAL A 143 17.94 -1.99 6.33
CA VAL A 143 16.97 -1.42 7.31
C VAL A 143 16.01 -0.46 6.61
N VAL A 144 16.51 0.41 5.73
CA VAL A 144 15.66 1.32 4.93
C VAL A 144 14.72 0.54 4.01
N ALA A 145 15.23 -0.48 3.32
CA ALA A 145 14.40 -1.35 2.48
C ALA A 145 13.30 -2.06 3.29
N ALA A 146 13.60 -2.50 4.50
CA ALA A 146 12.61 -3.09 5.41
C ALA A 146 11.58 -2.04 5.87
N ALA A 147 12.04 -0.84 6.24
CA ALA A 147 11.20 0.25 6.73
C ALA A 147 10.13 0.68 5.70
N LEU A 148 10.42 0.58 4.42
CA LEU A 148 9.54 1.03 3.34
C LEU A 148 8.80 -0.12 2.63
N LYS A 149 8.86 -1.34 3.19
CA LYS A 149 8.35 -2.54 2.52
C LYS A 149 6.82 -2.56 2.37
N PHE A 150 6.10 -1.97 3.30
CA PHE A 150 4.63 -1.93 3.30
C PHE A 150 4.03 -0.75 2.54
N THR A 151 4.84 0.16 1.99
CA THR A 151 4.41 1.39 1.33
C THR A 151 3.36 1.12 0.25
N TYR A 152 3.59 0.15 -0.65
CA TYR A 152 2.65 -0.17 -1.72
C TYR A 152 1.28 -0.66 -1.21
N LEU A 153 1.28 -1.40 -0.09
CA LEU A 153 0.07 -1.88 0.55
C LEU A 153 -0.74 -0.73 1.16
N PHE A 154 -0.08 0.25 1.78
CA PHE A 154 -0.74 1.45 2.29
C PHE A 154 -1.33 2.31 1.18
N ILE A 155 -0.64 2.45 0.03
CA ILE A 155 -1.16 3.20 -1.13
C ILE A 155 -2.48 2.57 -1.61
N VAL A 156 -2.55 1.23 -1.69
CA VAL A 156 -3.76 0.53 -2.17
C VAL A 156 -4.84 0.47 -1.11
N ASP A 157 -4.49 -0.03 0.08
CA ASP A 157 -5.46 -0.38 1.11
C ASP A 157 -6.07 0.86 1.77
N LYS A 158 -5.24 1.83 2.13
CA LYS A 158 -5.67 3.08 2.78
C LYS A 158 -5.83 4.24 1.80
N ARG A 159 -5.59 4.02 0.50
CA ARG A 159 -5.63 5.06 -0.55
C ARG A 159 -4.79 6.29 -0.18
N MET A 160 -3.66 6.06 0.48
CA MET A 160 -2.72 7.10 0.87
C MET A 160 -1.88 7.53 -0.34
N ASP A 161 -1.46 8.80 -0.35
CA ASP A 161 -0.42 9.24 -1.27
C ASP A 161 0.93 8.63 -0.88
N PHE A 162 1.93 8.73 -1.75
CA PHE A 162 3.24 8.10 -1.59
C PHE A 162 3.92 8.45 -0.27
N TRP A 163 3.92 9.73 0.15
CA TRP A 163 4.62 10.17 1.35
C TRP A 163 3.99 9.67 2.65
N PRO A 164 2.68 9.89 2.90
CA PRO A 164 2.01 9.30 4.07
C PRO A 164 2.10 7.77 4.13
N ALA A 165 2.10 7.09 2.98
CA ALA A 165 2.24 5.64 2.93
C ALA A 165 3.65 5.19 3.35
N MET A 166 4.70 5.93 2.97
CA MET A 166 6.07 5.68 3.42
C MET A 166 6.23 5.93 4.93
N GLU A 167 5.66 7.02 5.45
CA GLU A 167 5.65 7.31 6.89
C GLU A 167 4.92 6.24 7.69
N ALA A 168 3.76 5.78 7.20
CA ALA A 168 2.99 4.70 7.83
C ALA A 168 3.76 3.37 7.84
N SER A 169 4.42 3.01 6.73
CA SER A 169 5.29 1.84 6.65
C SER A 169 6.43 1.92 7.66
N HIS A 170 7.14 3.05 7.70
CA HIS A 170 8.20 3.29 8.66
C HIS A 170 7.70 3.27 10.11
N ALA A 171 6.50 3.82 10.39
CA ALA A 171 5.91 3.84 11.73
C ALA A 171 5.63 2.43 12.30
N ILE A 172 5.37 1.44 11.44
CA ILE A 172 5.27 0.03 11.84
C ILE A 172 6.65 -0.54 12.13
N VAL A 173 7.56 -0.42 11.15
CA VAL A 173 8.85 -1.11 11.20
C VAL A 173 9.75 -0.56 12.30
N LYS A 174 9.64 0.73 12.65
CA LYS A 174 10.41 1.33 13.75
C LYS A 174 10.16 0.69 15.12
N GLN A 175 9.05 -0.04 15.30
CA GLN A 175 8.75 -0.72 16.56
C GLN A 175 9.63 -1.96 16.78
N ASP A 176 10.10 -2.58 15.68
CA ASP A 176 11.03 -3.72 15.72
C ASP A 176 11.87 -3.77 14.44
N TYR A 177 12.81 -2.85 14.30
CA TYR A 177 13.71 -2.82 13.14
C TYR A 177 14.46 -4.14 12.93
N PHE A 178 14.89 -4.77 14.03
CA PHE A 178 15.65 -6.00 13.95
C PHE A 178 14.80 -7.15 13.39
N GLY A 179 13.59 -7.34 13.92
CA GLY A 179 12.67 -8.39 13.46
C GLY A 179 12.27 -8.21 12.00
N PHE A 180 11.92 -6.99 11.57
CA PHE A 180 11.56 -6.73 10.18
C PHE A 180 12.75 -6.85 9.22
N THR A 181 13.95 -6.42 9.64
CA THR A 181 15.16 -6.60 8.83
C THR A 181 15.49 -8.09 8.69
N MET A 182 15.38 -8.87 9.76
CA MET A 182 15.57 -10.32 9.71
C MET A 182 14.52 -10.99 8.81
N PHE A 183 13.26 -10.56 8.87
CA PHE A 183 12.20 -11.03 7.95
C PHE A 183 12.57 -10.76 6.49
N LEU A 184 13.07 -9.57 6.17
CA LEU A 184 13.52 -9.23 4.82
C LEU A 184 14.71 -10.09 4.37
N ILE A 185 15.68 -10.35 5.27
CA ILE A 185 16.82 -11.23 5.00
C ILE A 185 16.33 -12.65 4.71
N LEU A 186 15.39 -13.17 5.48
CA LEU A 186 14.83 -14.51 5.25
C LEU A 186 14.15 -14.60 3.88
N LEU A 187 13.35 -13.59 3.50
CA LEU A 187 12.73 -13.53 2.17
C LEU A 187 13.79 -13.46 1.06
N PHE A 188 14.85 -12.70 1.28
CA PHE A 188 15.97 -12.63 0.33
C PHE A 188 16.66 -13.99 0.17
N LEU A 189 16.97 -14.68 1.28
CA LEU A 189 17.58 -16.01 1.24
C LEU A 189 16.70 -17.04 0.52
N VAL A 190 15.38 -16.99 0.76
CA VAL A 190 14.42 -17.86 0.04
C VAL A 190 14.47 -17.60 -1.47
N ASN A 191 14.56 -16.32 -1.88
CA ASN A 191 14.68 -15.99 -3.30
C ASN A 191 16.05 -16.39 -3.90
N VAL A 192 17.14 -16.28 -3.15
CA VAL A 192 18.47 -16.77 -3.57
C VAL A 192 18.42 -18.28 -3.77
N LEU A 193 17.82 -19.03 -2.85
CA LEU A 193 17.64 -20.49 -3.04
C LEU A 193 16.77 -20.79 -4.26
N GLY A 194 15.71 -20.02 -4.50
CA GLY A 194 14.90 -20.15 -5.71
C GLY A 194 15.69 -19.89 -6.99
N ALA A 195 16.56 -18.88 -6.99
CA ALA A 195 17.44 -18.56 -8.12
C ALA A 195 18.45 -19.68 -8.39
N LEU A 196 19.03 -20.28 -7.36
CA LEU A 196 19.95 -21.42 -7.47
C LEU A 196 19.26 -22.66 -8.05
N CYS A 197 17.95 -22.82 -7.86
CA CYS A 197 17.15 -23.87 -8.50
C CYS A 197 16.79 -23.50 -9.96
N CYS A 198 17.77 -23.12 -10.77
CA CYS A 198 17.65 -22.86 -12.21
C CYS A 198 16.65 -21.75 -12.60
N ILE A 199 16.57 -20.67 -11.84
CA ILE A 199 15.65 -19.52 -12.07
C ILE A 199 14.16 -19.92 -11.96
N VAL A 200 13.79 -21.17 -12.33
CA VAL A 200 12.42 -21.68 -12.20
C VAL A 200 11.93 -21.61 -10.76
N GLY A 201 12.82 -21.78 -9.79
CA GLY A 201 12.49 -21.60 -8.37
C GLY A 201 12.02 -20.19 -8.03
N LEU A 202 12.46 -19.15 -8.74
CA LEU A 202 11.98 -17.78 -8.56
C LEU A 202 10.49 -17.62 -8.90
N LEU A 203 9.96 -18.43 -9.81
CA LEU A 203 8.52 -18.40 -10.12
C LEU A 203 7.65 -18.81 -8.93
N VAL A 204 8.25 -19.48 -7.94
CA VAL A 204 7.57 -19.89 -6.71
C VAL A 204 7.99 -19.03 -5.50
N THR A 205 9.29 -18.72 -5.38
CA THR A 205 9.81 -17.99 -4.22
C THR A 205 9.52 -16.50 -4.27
N PHE A 206 9.42 -15.92 -5.45
CA PHE A 206 9.04 -14.52 -5.60
C PHE A 206 7.59 -14.27 -5.14
N PRO A 207 6.57 -15.00 -5.65
CA PRO A 207 5.20 -14.82 -5.16
C PRO A 207 5.09 -15.16 -3.66
N LEU A 208 5.82 -16.16 -3.16
CA LEU A 208 5.88 -16.43 -1.73
C LEU A 208 6.28 -15.20 -0.92
N SER A 209 7.30 -14.46 -1.39
CA SER A 209 7.73 -13.23 -0.73
C SER A 209 6.65 -12.14 -0.72
N ILE A 210 5.96 -11.93 -1.84
CA ILE A 210 4.86 -10.97 -1.95
C ILE A 210 3.70 -11.37 -1.04
N VAL A 211 3.34 -12.66 -1.04
CA VAL A 211 2.27 -13.19 -0.19
C VAL A 211 2.61 -13.05 1.30
N ALA A 212 3.84 -13.42 1.70
CA ALA A 212 4.28 -13.30 3.09
C ALA A 212 4.23 -11.85 3.59
N ILE A 213 4.64 -10.87 2.77
CA ILE A 213 4.53 -9.44 3.09
C ILE A 213 3.07 -9.02 3.21
N THR A 214 2.20 -9.48 2.32
CA THR A 214 0.76 -9.13 2.36
C THR A 214 0.05 -9.76 3.56
N VAL A 215 0.44 -10.99 3.95
CA VAL A 215 -0.04 -11.65 5.18
C VAL A 215 0.42 -10.88 6.42
N ALA A 216 1.70 -10.48 6.46
CA ALA A 216 2.24 -9.65 7.54
C ALA A 216 1.45 -8.34 7.68
N TYR A 217 1.20 -7.65 6.58
CA TYR A 217 0.39 -6.44 6.56
C TYR A 217 -1.03 -6.68 7.08
N LYS A 218 -1.70 -7.74 6.60
CA LYS A 218 -3.05 -8.12 7.08
C LYS A 218 -3.08 -8.35 8.58
N GLU A 219 -2.07 -9.01 9.13
CA GLU A 219 -1.99 -9.32 10.56
C GLU A 219 -1.72 -8.08 11.42
N ILE A 220 -0.88 -7.16 10.95
CA ILE A 220 -0.47 -5.97 11.69
C ILE A 220 -1.50 -4.84 11.55
N VAL A 221 -1.97 -4.57 10.34
CA VAL A 221 -2.79 -3.39 10.00
C VAL A 221 -4.25 -3.75 9.80
N GLY A 222 -4.52 -4.93 9.24
CA GLY A 222 -5.83 -5.32 8.74
C GLY A 222 -6.15 -4.68 7.39
N PHE A 223 -6.97 -5.36 6.60
CA PHE A 223 -7.45 -4.80 5.34
C PHE A 223 -8.67 -3.89 5.58
N GLU A 224 -8.71 -2.77 4.87
CA GLU A 224 -9.88 -1.90 4.86
C GLU A 224 -11.07 -2.59 4.17
N PRO A 225 -12.25 -2.69 4.81
CA PRO A 225 -13.41 -3.33 4.18
C PRO A 225 -13.78 -2.71 2.83
N ARG A 226 -13.72 -1.38 2.74
CA ARG A 226 -13.99 -0.64 1.50
C ARG A 226 -13.06 -1.03 0.35
N THR A 227 -11.79 -1.31 0.67
CA THR A 227 -10.81 -1.72 -0.33
C THR A 227 -11.12 -3.12 -0.82
N ILE A 228 -11.42 -4.06 0.09
CA ILE A 228 -11.79 -5.43 -0.27
C ILE A 228 -13.08 -5.46 -1.11
N ASP A 229 -14.04 -4.58 -0.84
CA ASP A 229 -15.29 -4.51 -1.61
C ASP A 229 -15.12 -3.86 -2.99
N ALA A 230 -14.14 -2.98 -3.14
CA ALA A 230 -13.84 -2.28 -4.39
C ALA A 230 -12.86 -3.06 -5.32
N LEU A 231 -12.13 -4.03 -4.79
CA LEU A 231 -11.20 -4.88 -5.55
C LEU A 231 -11.94 -6.00 -6.27
#